data_fcb1cdc3e043c92160dd3efe6cfc92d5
#
_entry.id   fcb1cdc3e043c92160dd3efe6cfc92d5
#
_cell.length_a   1.000
_cell.length_b   1.000
_cell.length_c   1.000
_cell.angle_alpha   90.00
_cell.angle_beta   90.00
_cell.angle_gamma   90.00
#
_symmetry.space_group_name_H-M   'P 1'
#
loop_
_entity.id
_entity.type
_entity.pdbx_description
1 polymer ?
#
loop_
_entity_poly.entity_id
_entity_poly.type
_entity_poly.pdbx_seq_one_letter_code
_entity_poly.pdbx_strand_id
1 'polypeptide(L)'
;TEQSIVVLVNDDPISAYDIEQRERFLAVTTHEEPSAELKKKATDMLIEERLQLQQGKKLGVTPDEADVTKVFVDMAQKNNMSPEALTSALEQMGVNVKTLKDRIRSQIVWQGVVRKKFRLNVQIGDAEVDKALAGNGESGKTVEALQLRQLKFEIPSSADQTAIAKELAALEALRARLQSCANVATLTKGMQGIVVKSLQDQMPSSLAQPVRTLVMNAKVGEMTPPTLSGSAIEAYAVCGKHATKGDPKQREETEQKLMGEEMGLRAEGLLRDMRQDAFIEYR
;
A
#
# COMPACT_ATOMS: atom_id res chain seq x y z
N THR A 1 -22.58 -37.36 -0.01
CA THR A 1 -21.95 -36.68 1.10
C THR A 1 -22.38 -35.24 1.18
N GLU A 2 -22.85 -34.89 2.19
CA GLU A 2 -24.07 -34.26 2.62
C GLU A 2 -23.98 -32.76 2.55
N GLN A 3 -24.77 -32.20 1.66
CA GLN A 3 -25.13 -30.77 1.61
C GLN A 3 -26.25 -30.47 2.63
N SER A 4 -26.18 -31.08 3.83
CA SER A 4 -27.14 -30.71 4.89
C SER A 4 -26.83 -29.28 5.35
N ILE A 5 -27.88 -28.45 5.36
CA ILE A 5 -27.79 -27.10 5.89
C ILE A 5 -27.71 -27.22 7.41
N VAL A 6 -26.66 -26.63 8.00
CA VAL A 6 -26.41 -26.69 9.45
C VAL A 6 -26.68 -25.35 10.11
N VAL A 7 -26.47 -24.25 9.38
CA VAL A 7 -26.72 -22.90 9.86
C VAL A 7 -27.43 -22.09 8.78
N LEU A 8 -28.41 -21.29 9.16
CA LEU A 8 -28.96 -20.21 8.33
C LEU A 8 -28.57 -18.88 8.94
N VAL A 9 -28.03 -18.00 8.11
CA VAL A 9 -27.69 -16.61 8.48
C VAL A 9 -28.62 -15.70 7.71
N ASN A 10 -29.65 -15.20 8.39
CA ASN A 10 -30.84 -14.67 7.73
C ASN A 10 -31.38 -15.75 6.78
N ASP A 11 -31.37 -15.53 5.47
CA ASP A 11 -31.83 -16.50 4.48
C ASP A 11 -30.66 -17.27 3.80
N ASP A 12 -29.39 -16.98 4.16
CA ASP A 12 -28.23 -17.58 3.51
C ASP A 12 -27.78 -18.86 4.23
N PRO A 13 -27.74 -20.03 3.55
CA PRO A 13 -27.35 -21.28 4.15
C PRO A 13 -25.84 -21.46 4.29
N ILE A 14 -25.44 -22.16 5.34
CA ILE A 14 -24.10 -22.73 5.51
C ILE A 14 -24.28 -24.25 5.65
N SER A 15 -23.61 -25.00 4.77
CA SER A 15 -23.69 -26.46 4.79
C SER A 15 -22.64 -27.07 5.74
N ALA A 16 -22.89 -28.33 6.14
CA ALA A 16 -21.91 -29.12 6.87
C ALA A 16 -20.57 -29.23 6.11
N TYR A 17 -20.63 -29.33 4.79
CA TYR A 17 -19.46 -29.35 3.92
C TYR A 17 -18.67 -28.03 3.98
N ASP A 18 -19.34 -26.87 3.96
CA ASP A 18 -18.67 -25.57 4.07
C ASP A 18 -17.89 -25.47 5.38
N ILE A 19 -18.50 -25.93 6.49
CA ILE A 19 -17.85 -25.92 7.81
C ILE A 19 -16.65 -26.86 7.84
N GLU A 20 -16.80 -28.09 7.33
CA GLU A 20 -15.71 -29.07 7.26
C GLU A 20 -14.52 -28.54 6.44
N GLN A 21 -14.79 -27.97 5.28
CA GLN A 21 -13.77 -27.41 4.42
C GLN A 21 -13.05 -26.22 5.07
N ARG A 22 -13.78 -25.36 5.78
CA ARG A 22 -13.19 -24.25 6.51
C ARG A 22 -12.36 -24.73 7.70
N GLU A 23 -12.84 -25.72 8.43
CA GLU A 23 -12.11 -26.33 9.56
C GLU A 23 -10.77 -26.94 9.07
N ARG A 24 -10.78 -27.72 7.99
CA ARG A 24 -9.57 -28.26 7.37
C ARG A 24 -8.63 -27.16 6.91
N PHE A 25 -9.14 -26.13 6.27
CA PHE A 25 -8.34 -24.98 5.87
C PHE A 25 -7.65 -24.30 7.06
N LEU A 26 -8.38 -24.11 8.17
CA LEU A 26 -7.82 -23.55 9.39
C LEU A 26 -6.76 -24.46 9.99
N ALA A 27 -7.04 -25.75 10.13
CA ALA A 27 -6.09 -26.74 10.65
C ALA A 27 -4.76 -26.70 9.91
N VAL A 28 -4.81 -26.62 8.58
CA VAL A 28 -3.61 -26.55 7.73
C VAL A 28 -2.85 -25.23 7.90
N THR A 29 -3.57 -24.10 7.96
CA THR A 29 -2.94 -22.78 7.98
C THR A 29 -2.47 -22.32 9.36
N THR A 30 -3.09 -22.82 10.43
CA THR A 30 -2.72 -22.50 11.82
C THR A 30 -1.93 -23.62 12.50
N HIS A 31 -1.77 -24.78 11.84
CA HIS A 31 -1.15 -25.98 12.41
C HIS A 31 -1.86 -26.47 13.68
N GLU A 32 -3.18 -26.24 13.76
CA GLU A 32 -4.03 -26.70 14.85
C GLU A 32 -4.65 -28.06 14.48
N GLU A 33 -4.79 -28.94 15.47
CA GLU A 33 -5.49 -30.20 15.27
C GLU A 33 -7.02 -29.97 15.18
N PRO A 34 -7.74 -30.77 14.37
CA PRO A 34 -9.19 -30.72 14.31
C PRO A 34 -9.82 -30.89 15.71
N SER A 35 -10.70 -29.97 16.06
CA SER A 35 -11.34 -29.94 17.39
C SER A 35 -12.72 -29.29 17.32
N ALA A 36 -13.54 -29.52 18.34
CA ALA A 36 -14.83 -28.85 18.45
C ALA A 36 -14.69 -27.32 18.50
N GLU A 37 -13.59 -26.82 19.06
CA GLU A 37 -13.29 -25.40 19.12
C GLU A 37 -12.90 -24.84 17.73
N LEU A 38 -12.05 -25.57 17.00
CA LEU A 38 -11.69 -25.19 15.63
C LEU A 38 -12.89 -25.21 14.70
N LYS A 39 -13.77 -26.21 14.85
CA LYS A 39 -15.04 -26.29 14.12
C LYS A 39 -15.96 -25.11 14.43
N LYS A 40 -16.07 -24.73 15.70
CA LYS A 40 -16.84 -23.54 16.11
C LYS A 40 -16.25 -22.28 15.48
N LYS A 41 -14.93 -22.09 15.53
CA LYS A 41 -14.22 -20.97 14.91
C LYS A 41 -14.49 -20.91 13.40
N ALA A 42 -14.42 -22.05 12.72
CA ALA A 42 -14.76 -22.15 11.29
C ALA A 42 -16.22 -21.72 11.01
N THR A 43 -17.15 -22.18 11.83
CA THR A 43 -18.57 -21.82 11.72
C THR A 43 -18.79 -20.33 11.93
N ASP A 44 -18.21 -19.74 12.98
CA ASP A 44 -18.30 -18.31 13.27
C ASP A 44 -17.74 -17.46 12.12
N MET A 45 -16.59 -17.84 11.55
CA MET A 45 -16.03 -17.16 10.39
C MET A 45 -16.95 -17.20 9.17
N LEU A 46 -17.59 -18.35 8.90
CA LEU A 46 -18.53 -18.47 7.78
C LEU A 46 -19.79 -17.62 7.99
N ILE A 47 -20.30 -17.53 9.23
CA ILE A 47 -21.41 -16.64 9.59
C ILE A 47 -21.03 -15.18 9.29
N GLU A 48 -19.86 -14.75 9.74
CA GLU A 48 -19.37 -13.38 9.48
C GLU A 48 -19.23 -13.11 7.99
N GLU A 49 -18.68 -14.03 7.21
CA GLU A 49 -18.55 -13.90 5.76
C GLU A 49 -19.93 -13.79 5.07
N ARG A 50 -20.96 -14.52 5.52
CA ARG A 50 -22.33 -14.35 5.00
C ARG A 50 -22.85 -12.94 5.27
N LEU A 51 -22.67 -12.42 6.49
CA LEU A 51 -23.08 -11.07 6.86
C LEU A 51 -22.33 -10.01 6.02
N GLN A 52 -21.03 -10.17 5.84
CA GLN A 52 -20.21 -9.28 5.02
C GLN A 52 -20.70 -9.22 3.57
N LEU A 53 -20.97 -10.37 2.97
CA LEU A 53 -21.51 -10.46 1.60
C LEU A 53 -22.91 -9.86 1.49
N GLN A 54 -23.78 -10.09 2.48
CA GLN A 54 -25.13 -9.50 2.54
C GLN A 54 -25.04 -7.97 2.60
N GLN A 55 -24.13 -7.43 3.42
CA GLN A 55 -23.93 -6.00 3.51
C GLN A 55 -23.34 -5.42 2.21
N GLY A 56 -22.44 -6.15 1.57
CA GLY A 56 -21.93 -5.80 0.26
C GLY A 56 -23.05 -5.67 -0.76
N LYS A 57 -23.94 -6.67 -0.82
CA LYS A 57 -25.11 -6.65 -1.71
C LYS A 57 -26.02 -5.45 -1.43
N LYS A 58 -26.30 -5.14 -0.16
CA LYS A 58 -27.13 -3.98 0.24
C LYS A 58 -26.51 -2.65 -0.23
N LEU A 59 -25.20 -2.53 -0.22
CA LEU A 59 -24.49 -1.32 -0.59
C LEU A 59 -24.04 -1.27 -2.07
N GLY A 60 -24.39 -2.30 -2.86
CA GLY A 60 -23.94 -2.40 -4.25
C GLY A 60 -22.44 -2.61 -4.39
N VAL A 61 -21.81 -3.26 -3.42
CA VAL A 61 -20.41 -3.68 -3.47
C VAL A 61 -20.38 -5.15 -3.85
N THR A 62 -19.96 -5.43 -5.08
CA THR A 62 -19.86 -6.78 -5.62
C THR A 62 -18.40 -7.18 -5.76
N PRO A 63 -18.07 -8.46 -5.58
CA PRO A 63 -16.70 -8.94 -5.83
C PRO A 63 -16.42 -8.93 -7.33
N ASP A 64 -15.23 -8.49 -7.71
CA ASP A 64 -14.69 -8.70 -9.04
C ASP A 64 -13.88 -10.01 -9.03
N GLU A 65 -14.23 -10.95 -9.89
CA GLU A 65 -13.52 -12.24 -10.01
C GLU A 65 -12.07 -12.07 -10.49
N ALA A 66 -11.78 -11.00 -11.24
CA ALA A 66 -10.41 -10.65 -11.58
C ALA A 66 -9.58 -10.28 -10.35
N ASP A 67 -10.16 -9.53 -9.40
CA ASP A 67 -9.51 -9.20 -8.14
C ASP A 67 -9.33 -10.44 -7.26
N VAL A 68 -10.31 -11.33 -7.20
CA VAL A 68 -10.20 -12.62 -6.48
C VAL A 68 -9.03 -13.44 -7.03
N THR A 69 -8.95 -13.54 -8.36
CA THR A 69 -7.87 -14.26 -9.04
C THR A 69 -6.51 -13.61 -8.75
N LYS A 70 -6.42 -12.30 -8.83
CA LYS A 70 -5.19 -11.57 -8.52
C LYS A 70 -4.71 -11.83 -7.09
N VAL A 71 -5.60 -11.72 -6.10
CA VAL A 71 -5.24 -11.99 -4.69
C VAL A 71 -4.78 -13.43 -4.52
N PHE A 72 -5.44 -14.39 -5.18
CA PHE A 72 -5.03 -15.80 -5.13
C PHE A 72 -3.63 -16.01 -5.74
N VAL A 73 -3.34 -15.38 -6.88
CA VAL A 73 -2.01 -15.43 -7.51
C VAL A 73 -0.95 -14.80 -6.60
N ASP A 74 -1.23 -13.63 -6.01
CA ASP A 74 -0.32 -12.96 -5.10
C ASP A 74 -0.03 -13.82 -3.85
N MET A 75 -1.04 -14.54 -3.33
CA MET A 75 -0.85 -15.49 -2.22
C MET A 75 0.04 -16.66 -2.61
N ALA A 76 -0.13 -17.22 -3.80
CA ALA A 76 0.73 -18.28 -4.31
C ALA A 76 2.18 -17.79 -4.42
N GLN A 77 2.41 -16.63 -5.02
CA GLN A 77 3.75 -16.03 -5.17
C GLN A 77 4.43 -15.76 -3.83
N LYS A 78 3.70 -15.26 -2.82
CA LYS A 78 4.23 -15.05 -1.47
C LYS A 78 4.69 -16.35 -0.78
N ASN A 79 4.11 -17.47 -1.19
CA ASN A 79 4.51 -18.81 -0.73
C ASN A 79 5.51 -19.49 -1.69
N ASN A 80 6.08 -18.75 -2.65
CA ASN A 80 6.98 -19.28 -3.67
C ASN A 80 6.38 -20.43 -4.49
N MET A 81 5.09 -20.33 -4.79
CA MET A 81 4.32 -21.31 -5.55
C MET A 81 3.70 -20.69 -6.81
N SER A 82 3.43 -21.51 -7.81
CA SER A 82 2.50 -21.12 -8.86
C SER A 82 1.04 -21.26 -8.36
N PRO A 83 0.06 -20.61 -9.00
CA PRO A 83 -1.36 -20.79 -8.64
C PRO A 83 -1.83 -22.24 -8.72
N GLU A 84 -1.32 -23.01 -9.70
CA GLU A 84 -1.61 -24.42 -9.88
C GLU A 84 -0.99 -25.27 -8.75
N ALA A 85 0.25 -24.96 -8.36
CA ALA A 85 0.92 -25.62 -7.24
C ALA A 85 0.21 -25.38 -5.91
N LEU A 86 -0.27 -24.16 -5.67
CA LEU A 86 -1.06 -23.81 -4.48
C LEU A 86 -2.39 -24.59 -4.49
N THR A 87 -3.08 -24.66 -5.63
CA THR A 87 -4.31 -25.43 -5.79
C THR A 87 -4.07 -26.89 -5.45
N SER A 88 -3.04 -27.52 -6.07
CA SER A 88 -2.70 -28.93 -5.83
C SER A 88 -2.32 -29.20 -4.38
N ALA A 89 -1.58 -28.29 -3.73
CA ALA A 89 -1.22 -28.42 -2.33
C ALA A 89 -2.45 -28.41 -1.41
N LEU A 90 -3.42 -27.52 -1.65
CA LEU A 90 -4.68 -27.48 -0.90
C LEU A 90 -5.47 -28.78 -1.10
N GLU A 91 -5.60 -29.25 -2.33
CA GLU A 91 -6.34 -30.48 -2.65
C GLU A 91 -5.71 -31.71 -2.00
N GLN A 92 -4.36 -31.83 -1.97
CA GLN A 92 -3.64 -32.89 -1.29
C GLN A 92 -3.92 -32.90 0.23
N MET A 93 -4.18 -31.74 0.80
CA MET A 93 -4.56 -31.59 2.22
C MET A 93 -6.07 -31.73 2.45
N GLY A 94 -6.83 -32.11 1.41
CA GLY A 94 -8.29 -32.31 1.48
C GLY A 94 -9.08 -31.00 1.53
N VAL A 95 -8.49 -29.88 1.16
CA VAL A 95 -9.11 -28.54 1.12
C VAL A 95 -9.43 -28.19 -0.32
N ASN A 96 -10.72 -27.95 -0.60
CA ASN A 96 -11.15 -27.45 -1.88
C ASN A 96 -10.73 -25.99 -2.04
N VAL A 97 -10.07 -25.68 -3.17
CA VAL A 97 -9.60 -24.32 -3.50
C VAL A 97 -10.71 -23.26 -3.46
N LYS A 98 -11.95 -23.68 -3.72
CA LYS A 98 -13.14 -22.82 -3.62
C LYS A 98 -13.27 -22.18 -2.24
N THR A 99 -12.97 -22.92 -1.17
CA THR A 99 -13.01 -22.41 0.21
C THR A 99 -12.11 -21.21 0.43
N LEU A 100 -10.90 -21.24 -0.13
CA LEU A 100 -9.97 -20.10 -0.07
C LEU A 100 -10.47 -18.94 -0.95
N LYS A 101 -10.94 -19.23 -2.16
CA LYS A 101 -11.46 -18.19 -3.06
C LYS A 101 -12.73 -17.51 -2.50
N ASP A 102 -13.61 -18.25 -1.86
CA ASP A 102 -14.80 -17.69 -1.20
C ASP A 102 -14.42 -16.75 -0.04
N ARG A 103 -13.41 -17.12 0.74
CA ARG A 103 -12.85 -16.25 1.78
C ARG A 103 -12.25 -14.97 1.19
N ILE A 104 -11.47 -15.07 0.14
CA ILE A 104 -10.89 -13.91 -0.57
C ILE A 104 -12.01 -13.00 -1.07
N ARG A 105 -13.05 -13.59 -1.66
CA ARG A 105 -14.23 -12.87 -2.18
C ARG A 105 -14.93 -12.06 -1.08
N SER A 106 -15.20 -12.68 0.07
CA SER A 106 -15.83 -11.99 1.20
C SER A 106 -14.94 -10.88 1.76
N GLN A 107 -13.62 -11.06 1.82
CA GLN A 107 -12.68 -10.05 2.25
C GLN A 107 -12.64 -8.83 1.31
N ILE A 108 -12.62 -9.06 0.00
CA ILE A 108 -12.67 -7.97 -1.00
C ILE A 108 -13.95 -7.16 -0.86
N VAL A 109 -15.10 -7.84 -0.76
CA VAL A 109 -16.39 -7.20 -0.56
C VAL A 109 -16.40 -6.40 0.74
N TRP A 110 -15.93 -6.99 1.84
CA TRP A 110 -15.90 -6.33 3.13
C TRP A 110 -15.03 -5.07 3.14
N GLN A 111 -13.84 -5.11 2.55
CA GLN A 111 -13.00 -3.94 2.39
C GLN A 111 -13.71 -2.84 1.59
N GLY A 112 -14.44 -3.20 0.54
CA GLY A 112 -15.26 -2.27 -0.23
C GLY A 112 -16.39 -1.64 0.59
N VAL A 113 -17.08 -2.45 1.40
CA VAL A 113 -18.15 -2.00 2.34
C VAL A 113 -17.59 -0.99 3.34
N VAL A 114 -16.50 -1.33 4.02
CA VAL A 114 -15.85 -0.48 5.02
C VAL A 114 -15.41 0.84 4.40
N ARG A 115 -14.77 0.78 3.24
CA ARG A 115 -14.36 1.97 2.50
C ARG A 115 -15.54 2.85 2.11
N LYS A 116 -16.60 2.25 1.56
CA LYS A 116 -17.79 3.01 1.13
C LYS A 116 -18.50 3.67 2.31
N LYS A 117 -18.56 2.99 3.46
CA LYS A 117 -19.30 3.46 4.63
C LYS A 117 -18.55 4.49 5.47
N PHE A 118 -17.22 4.35 5.58
CA PHE A 118 -16.45 5.10 6.58
C PHE A 118 -15.43 6.08 6.01
N ARG A 119 -15.05 5.96 4.72
CA ARG A 119 -13.99 6.80 4.13
C ARG A 119 -14.19 8.30 4.33
N LEU A 120 -15.42 8.79 4.25
CA LEU A 120 -15.72 10.21 4.41
C LEU A 120 -15.88 10.65 5.86
N ASN A 121 -15.99 9.69 6.80
CA ASN A 121 -16.29 9.95 8.20
C ASN A 121 -15.09 9.74 9.12
N VAL A 122 -13.98 9.24 8.59
CA VAL A 122 -12.74 9.07 9.33
C VAL A 122 -11.75 10.14 8.87
N GLN A 123 -11.36 10.98 9.80
CA GLN A 123 -10.34 12.01 9.60
C GLN A 123 -9.35 11.92 10.74
N ILE A 124 -8.07 11.84 10.41
CA ILE A 124 -6.98 11.86 11.37
C ILE A 124 -6.43 13.27 11.42
N GLY A 125 -6.45 13.88 12.59
CA GLY A 125 -5.92 15.23 12.78
C GLY A 125 -4.41 15.26 13.03
N ASP A 126 -3.78 16.40 12.75
CA ASP A 126 -2.35 16.60 13.01
C ASP A 126 -1.94 16.30 14.45
N ALA A 127 -2.81 16.61 15.42
CA ALA A 127 -2.55 16.34 16.84
C ALA A 127 -2.47 14.83 17.15
N GLU A 128 -3.24 14.01 16.45
CA GLU A 128 -3.21 12.55 16.60
C GLU A 128 -1.92 11.99 16.01
N VAL A 129 -1.51 12.50 14.84
CA VAL A 129 -0.23 12.15 14.22
C VAL A 129 0.93 12.55 15.11
N ASP A 130 0.94 13.79 15.66
CA ASP A 130 1.95 14.27 16.57
C ASP A 130 2.05 13.40 17.82
N LYS A 131 0.91 12.99 18.40
CA LYS A 131 0.86 12.10 19.57
C LYS A 131 1.42 10.70 19.26
N ALA A 132 1.09 10.14 18.10
CA ALA A 132 1.62 8.83 17.69
C ALA A 132 3.12 8.87 17.46
N LEU A 133 3.64 9.94 16.83
CA LEU A 133 5.07 10.15 16.64
C LEU A 133 5.80 10.43 17.97
N ALA A 134 5.16 11.09 18.93
CA ALA A 134 5.73 11.33 20.27
C ALA A 134 6.00 10.02 21.02
N GLY A 135 5.12 9.04 20.91
CA GLY A 135 5.30 7.72 21.50
C GLY A 135 6.54 6.99 20.97
N ASN A 136 7.02 7.34 19.78
CA ASN A 136 8.22 6.78 19.15
C ASN A 136 9.48 7.64 19.39
N GLY A 137 9.42 8.68 20.22
CA GLY A 137 10.56 9.58 20.52
C GLY A 137 10.88 10.58 19.40
N GLU A 138 10.01 10.75 18.42
CA GLU A 138 10.25 11.56 17.21
C GLU A 138 9.42 12.85 17.15
N SER A 139 8.61 13.10 18.16
CA SER A 139 7.77 14.30 18.25
C SER A 139 8.59 15.55 18.52
N GLY A 140 8.28 16.60 17.77
CA GLY A 140 8.78 17.95 18.01
C GLY A 140 10.12 18.30 17.39
N LYS A 141 10.79 17.38 16.69
CA LYS A 141 11.99 17.71 15.92
C LYS A 141 11.58 18.46 14.67
N THR A 142 11.99 19.71 14.58
CA THR A 142 11.92 20.44 13.32
C THR A 142 13.01 19.93 12.39
N VAL A 143 12.64 19.53 11.18
CA VAL A 143 13.55 19.08 10.15
C VAL A 143 13.44 19.98 8.93
N GLU A 144 14.54 20.14 8.21
CA GLU A 144 14.54 20.92 6.97
C GLU A 144 14.08 20.02 5.81
N ALA A 145 12.97 20.38 5.19
CA ALA A 145 12.51 19.76 3.95
C ALA A 145 12.92 20.60 2.74
N LEU A 146 13.25 19.94 1.65
CA LEU A 146 13.80 20.51 0.45
C LEU A 146 12.82 20.40 -0.71
N GLN A 147 12.61 21.49 -1.42
CA GLN A 147 11.93 21.48 -2.72
C GLN A 147 12.98 21.52 -3.82
N LEU A 148 13.01 20.48 -4.63
CA LEU A 148 14.06 20.30 -5.64
C LEU A 148 13.46 20.14 -7.03
N ARG A 149 14.23 20.53 -8.03
CA ARG A 149 14.06 20.10 -9.43
C ARG A 149 15.24 19.22 -9.79
N GLN A 150 14.98 17.94 -10.02
CA GLN A 150 15.97 17.02 -10.56
C GLN A 150 16.03 17.18 -12.07
N LEU A 151 17.23 17.40 -12.59
CA LEU A 151 17.53 17.41 -14.02
C LEU A 151 18.39 16.20 -14.31
N LYS A 152 17.96 15.35 -15.22
CA LYS A 152 18.59 14.05 -15.48
C LYS A 152 18.76 13.81 -16.96
N PHE A 153 19.96 13.38 -17.36
CA PHE A 153 20.24 12.76 -18.64
C PHE A 153 20.50 11.26 -18.44
N GLU A 154 19.75 10.41 -19.12
CA GLU A 154 20.03 8.98 -19.19
C GLU A 154 21.26 8.76 -20.10
N ILE A 155 22.24 8.00 -19.61
CA ILE A 155 23.43 7.64 -20.39
C ILE A 155 23.17 6.28 -21.05
N PRO A 156 23.04 6.21 -22.38
CA PRO A 156 22.96 4.93 -23.06
C PRO A 156 24.22 4.08 -22.79
N SER A 157 24.07 2.76 -22.72
CA SER A 157 25.23 1.85 -22.56
C SER A 157 26.26 1.94 -23.67
N SER A 158 25.88 2.50 -24.82
CA SER A 158 26.75 2.77 -25.97
C SER A 158 27.41 4.14 -25.94
N ALA A 159 27.13 4.98 -24.91
CA ALA A 159 27.74 6.34 -24.85
C ALA A 159 29.21 6.27 -24.59
N ASP A 160 29.98 7.01 -25.39
CA ASP A 160 31.41 7.21 -25.22
C ASP A 160 31.67 8.37 -24.21
N GLN A 161 32.95 8.55 -23.86
CA GLN A 161 33.36 9.62 -22.94
C GLN A 161 33.06 11.03 -23.50
N THR A 162 33.05 11.19 -24.81
CA THR A 162 32.73 12.46 -25.46
C THR A 162 31.28 12.83 -25.29
N ALA A 163 30.36 11.87 -25.44
CA ALA A 163 28.94 12.06 -25.20
C ALA A 163 28.65 12.42 -23.73
N ILE A 164 29.27 11.71 -22.79
CA ILE A 164 29.18 11.99 -21.35
C ILE A 164 29.69 13.40 -21.03
N ALA A 165 30.85 13.78 -21.55
CA ALA A 165 31.42 15.11 -21.35
C ALA A 165 30.52 16.22 -21.90
N LYS A 166 29.85 15.98 -23.03
CA LYS A 166 28.90 16.92 -23.64
C LYS A 166 27.69 17.17 -22.73
N GLU A 167 27.13 16.13 -22.18
CA GLU A 167 25.95 16.24 -21.28
C GLU A 167 26.35 16.91 -19.94
N LEU A 168 27.51 16.59 -19.39
CA LEU A 168 28.07 17.27 -18.22
C LEU A 168 28.24 18.78 -18.47
N ALA A 169 28.84 19.15 -19.62
CA ALA A 169 29.01 20.55 -20.01
C ALA A 169 27.66 21.26 -20.21
N ALA A 170 26.67 20.59 -20.76
CA ALA A 170 25.32 21.15 -20.94
C ALA A 170 24.63 21.46 -19.59
N LEU A 171 24.74 20.58 -18.62
CA LEU A 171 24.20 20.83 -17.26
C LEU A 171 24.99 21.92 -16.52
N GLU A 172 26.32 21.98 -16.69
CA GLU A 172 27.13 23.03 -16.08
C GLU A 172 26.84 24.42 -16.70
N ALA A 173 26.65 24.50 -18.04
CA ALA A 173 26.22 25.72 -18.70
C ALA A 173 24.82 26.17 -18.24
N LEU A 174 23.91 25.22 -18.00
CA LEU A 174 22.59 25.50 -17.47
C LEU A 174 22.68 26.00 -16.03
N ARG A 175 23.52 25.38 -15.20
CA ARG A 175 23.79 25.80 -13.82
C ARG A 175 24.27 27.27 -13.78
N ALA A 176 25.18 27.66 -14.64
CA ALA A 176 25.67 29.03 -14.69
C ALA A 176 24.60 30.06 -15.07
N ARG A 177 23.55 29.65 -15.78
CA ARG A 177 22.46 30.52 -16.24
C ARG A 177 21.24 30.51 -15.31
N LEU A 178 21.17 29.56 -14.35
CA LEU A 178 20.02 29.44 -13.45
C LEU A 178 20.03 30.64 -12.49
N GLN A 179 18.90 31.35 -12.43
CA GLN A 179 18.66 32.42 -11.48
C GLN A 179 17.60 32.06 -10.44
N SER A 180 16.67 31.20 -10.82
CA SER A 180 15.62 30.69 -9.95
C SER A 180 15.04 29.41 -10.52
N CYS A 181 14.34 28.63 -9.70
CA CYS A 181 13.63 27.43 -10.17
C CYS A 181 12.55 27.69 -11.22
N ALA A 182 11.99 28.89 -11.25
CA ALA A 182 11.03 29.28 -12.28
C ALA A 182 11.64 29.24 -13.70
N ASN A 183 12.96 29.48 -13.81
CA ASN A 183 13.65 29.48 -15.09
C ASN A 183 14.03 28.10 -15.61
N VAL A 184 13.95 27.03 -14.78
CA VAL A 184 14.35 25.68 -15.18
C VAL A 184 13.63 25.24 -16.46
N ALA A 185 12.32 25.38 -16.51
CA ALA A 185 11.52 24.97 -17.67
C ALA A 185 11.93 25.74 -18.94
N THR A 186 12.23 27.04 -18.83
CA THR A 186 12.66 27.86 -19.95
C THR A 186 14.06 27.49 -20.42
N LEU A 187 14.97 27.25 -19.48
CA LEU A 187 16.37 26.92 -19.77
C LEU A 187 16.54 25.50 -20.35
N THR A 188 15.64 24.58 -20.00
CA THR A 188 15.65 23.21 -20.53
C THR A 188 14.85 23.03 -21.81
N LYS A 189 14.11 24.07 -22.21
CA LYS A 189 13.32 24.03 -23.44
C LYS A 189 14.22 23.82 -24.67
N GLY A 190 13.93 22.77 -25.43
CA GLY A 190 14.70 22.38 -26.62
C GLY A 190 15.95 21.54 -26.35
N MET A 191 16.28 21.26 -25.09
CA MET A 191 17.34 20.30 -24.77
C MET A 191 16.84 18.87 -24.97
N GLN A 192 17.47 18.11 -25.84
CA GLN A 192 17.09 16.73 -26.10
C GLN A 192 17.63 15.82 -24.99
N GLY A 193 16.82 14.84 -24.58
CA GLY A 193 17.22 13.80 -23.63
C GLY A 193 17.22 14.21 -22.15
N ILE A 194 16.94 15.49 -21.86
CA ILE A 194 16.83 15.93 -20.46
C ILE A 194 15.45 15.62 -19.90
N VAL A 195 15.40 15.03 -18.71
CA VAL A 195 14.18 14.81 -17.93
C VAL A 195 14.22 15.71 -16.72
N VAL A 196 13.18 16.50 -16.51
CA VAL A 196 13.02 17.38 -15.34
C VAL A 196 11.91 16.86 -14.46
N LYS A 197 12.22 16.55 -13.21
CA LYS A 197 11.26 16.05 -12.21
C LYS A 197 11.20 17.00 -11.01
N SER A 198 9.99 17.36 -10.61
CA SER A 198 9.76 18.09 -9.34
C SER A 198 9.76 17.12 -8.17
N LEU A 199 10.55 17.42 -7.16
CA LEU A 199 10.63 16.67 -5.90
C LEU A 199 10.22 17.61 -4.78
N GLN A 200 9.08 17.35 -4.18
CA GLN A 200 8.54 18.12 -3.05
C GLN A 200 8.92 17.45 -1.73
N ASP A 201 9.16 18.26 -0.72
CA ASP A 201 9.36 17.83 0.67
C ASP A 201 10.39 16.69 0.84
N GLN A 202 11.51 16.81 0.09
CA GLN A 202 12.60 15.84 0.20
C GLN A 202 13.39 16.06 1.49
N MET A 203 13.54 14.99 2.25
CA MET A 203 14.40 15.01 3.43
C MET A 203 15.87 14.85 3.01
N PRO A 204 16.81 15.60 3.61
CA PRO A 204 18.22 15.38 3.34
C PRO A 204 18.67 13.92 3.54
N SER A 205 18.09 13.23 4.52
CA SER A 205 18.36 11.82 4.80
C SER A 205 17.91 10.85 3.70
N SER A 206 16.95 11.24 2.86
CA SER A 206 16.48 10.43 1.73
C SER A 206 17.37 10.52 0.49
N LEU A 207 18.29 11.48 0.48
CA LEU A 207 19.21 11.70 -0.63
C LEU A 207 20.52 10.92 -0.40
N ALA A 208 20.98 10.23 -1.43
CA ALA A 208 22.27 9.54 -1.41
C ALA A 208 23.44 10.54 -1.47
N GLN A 209 24.61 10.12 -1.01
CA GLN A 209 25.85 10.87 -1.22
C GLN A 209 26.34 10.67 -2.68
N PRO A 210 26.93 11.67 -3.33
CA PRO A 210 27.29 13.01 -2.80
C PRO A 210 26.15 14.06 -2.89
N VAL A 211 25.01 13.71 -3.49
CA VAL A 211 23.89 14.63 -3.76
C VAL A 211 23.43 15.35 -2.50
N ARG A 212 23.30 14.61 -1.39
CA ARG A 212 22.92 15.19 -0.09
C ARG A 212 23.79 16.38 0.29
N THR A 213 25.10 16.22 0.26
CA THR A 213 26.05 17.29 0.61
C THR A 213 25.95 18.47 -0.35
N LEU A 214 25.85 18.20 -1.63
CA LEU A 214 25.75 19.25 -2.66
C LEU A 214 24.46 20.09 -2.49
N VAL A 215 23.34 19.45 -2.30
CA VAL A 215 22.03 20.12 -2.12
C VAL A 215 21.98 20.91 -0.81
N MET A 216 22.53 20.36 0.27
CA MET A 216 22.58 21.06 1.57
C MET A 216 23.43 22.33 1.50
N ASN A 217 24.52 22.32 0.75
CA ASN A 217 25.43 23.46 0.58
C ASN A 217 24.92 24.50 -0.42
N ALA A 218 24.07 24.10 -1.37
CA ALA A 218 23.49 25.03 -2.33
C ALA A 218 22.44 25.94 -1.70
N LYS A 219 22.38 27.18 -2.14
CA LYS A 219 21.35 28.14 -1.73
C LYS A 219 20.08 27.96 -2.54
N VAL A 220 18.95 28.44 -2.01
CA VAL A 220 17.70 28.52 -2.77
C VAL A 220 17.93 29.36 -4.04
N GLY A 221 17.52 28.82 -5.18
CA GLY A 221 17.75 29.40 -6.51
C GLY A 221 19.01 28.89 -7.21
N GLU A 222 19.91 28.19 -6.51
CA GLU A 222 21.11 27.60 -7.09
C GLU A 222 20.89 26.16 -7.55
N MET A 223 21.75 25.70 -8.46
CA MET A 223 21.80 24.31 -8.92
C MET A 223 23.11 23.66 -8.49
N THR A 224 23.03 22.40 -8.08
CA THR A 224 24.24 21.63 -7.74
C THR A 224 25.09 21.38 -8.97
N PRO A 225 26.41 21.16 -8.80
CA PRO A 225 27.23 20.60 -9.88
C PRO A 225 26.62 19.28 -10.38
N PRO A 226 26.75 18.98 -11.69
CA PRO A 226 26.28 17.69 -12.21
C PRO A 226 27.13 16.54 -11.64
N THR A 227 26.45 15.43 -11.33
CA THR A 227 27.04 14.20 -10.80
C THR A 227 26.68 13.00 -11.65
N LEU A 228 27.57 12.02 -11.72
CA LEU A 228 27.28 10.71 -12.30
C LEU A 228 26.59 9.85 -11.24
N SER A 229 25.41 9.32 -11.57
CA SER A 229 24.63 8.45 -10.71
C SER A 229 24.20 7.21 -11.51
N GLY A 230 24.93 6.12 -11.35
CA GLY A 230 24.70 4.90 -12.13
C GLY A 230 24.80 5.13 -13.63
N SER A 231 23.69 4.98 -14.35
CA SER A 231 23.58 5.19 -15.79
C SER A 231 23.03 6.58 -16.17
N ALA A 232 23.16 7.56 -15.29
CA ALA A 232 22.64 8.91 -15.53
C ALA A 232 23.59 10.00 -15.05
N ILE A 233 23.44 11.19 -15.66
CA ILE A 233 24.04 12.44 -15.18
C ILE A 233 22.91 13.25 -14.57
N GLU A 234 23.07 13.69 -13.33
CA GLU A 234 22.05 14.37 -12.57
C GLU A 234 22.56 15.69 -11.97
N ALA A 235 21.69 16.68 -11.93
CA ALA A 235 21.88 17.91 -11.16
C ALA A 235 20.55 18.29 -10.49
N TYR A 236 20.64 19.06 -9.41
CA TYR A 236 19.47 19.45 -8.63
C TYR A 236 19.42 20.96 -8.44
N ALA A 237 18.33 21.58 -8.87
CA ALA A 237 18.06 22.96 -8.55
C ALA A 237 17.32 23.03 -7.21
N VAL A 238 17.82 23.81 -6.26
CA VAL A 238 17.21 23.99 -4.93
C VAL A 238 16.15 25.09 -5.02
N CYS A 239 14.89 24.70 -5.00
CA CYS A 239 13.75 25.60 -5.17
C CYS A 239 13.25 26.19 -3.86
N GLY A 240 13.43 25.48 -2.77
CA GLY A 240 13.02 25.92 -1.45
C GLY A 240 13.65 25.07 -0.35
N LYS A 241 13.78 25.67 0.82
CA LYS A 241 14.14 25.03 2.07
C LYS A 241 13.18 25.52 3.12
N HIS A 242 12.46 24.63 3.77
CA HIS A 242 11.50 25.01 4.80
C HIS A 242 11.50 24.02 5.96
N ALA A 243 11.23 24.55 7.14
CA ALA A 243 11.16 23.73 8.34
C ALA A 243 9.80 23.02 8.40
N THR A 244 9.81 21.72 8.65
CA THR A 244 8.62 20.92 8.88
C THR A 244 8.63 20.29 10.28
N LYS A 245 7.44 19.97 10.82
CA LYS A 245 7.32 19.18 12.03
C LYS A 245 7.53 17.70 11.70
N GLY A 246 8.72 17.21 11.91
CA GLY A 246 9.08 15.83 11.60
C GLY A 246 9.25 15.55 10.10
N ASP A 247 9.51 14.30 9.78
CA ASP A 247 9.62 13.83 8.40
C ASP A 247 8.24 13.76 7.74
N PRO A 248 7.97 14.50 6.65
CA PRO A 248 6.67 14.48 5.97
C PRO A 248 6.23 13.08 5.55
N LYS A 249 7.16 12.25 5.07
CA LYS A 249 6.87 10.87 4.67
C LYS A 249 6.43 10.02 5.87
N GLN A 250 7.13 10.15 6.98
CA GLN A 250 6.81 9.45 8.21
C GLN A 250 5.47 9.92 8.80
N ARG A 251 5.16 11.22 8.70
CA ARG A 251 3.86 11.75 9.08
C ARG A 251 2.73 11.15 8.22
N GLU A 252 2.91 11.10 6.91
CA GLU A 252 1.95 10.49 5.99
C GLU A 252 1.74 9.00 6.28
N GLU A 253 2.83 8.24 6.48
CA GLU A 253 2.76 6.82 6.84
C GLU A 253 2.04 6.60 8.18
N THR A 254 2.29 7.48 9.16
CA THR A 254 1.62 7.43 10.47
C THR A 254 0.13 7.77 10.35
N GLU A 255 -0.22 8.79 9.58
CA GLU A 255 -1.62 9.15 9.30
C GLU A 255 -2.37 8.00 8.62
N GLN A 256 -1.77 7.38 7.60
CA GLN A 256 -2.35 6.22 6.92
C GLN A 256 -2.53 5.02 7.84
N LYS A 257 -1.57 4.78 8.73
CA LYS A 257 -1.67 3.73 9.76
C LYS A 257 -2.82 4.00 10.71
N LEU A 258 -2.91 5.20 11.28
CA LEU A 258 -4.00 5.59 12.18
C LEU A 258 -5.36 5.54 11.50
N MET A 259 -5.44 5.96 10.23
CA MET A 259 -6.65 5.83 9.42
C MET A 259 -7.08 4.38 9.28
N GLY A 260 -6.13 3.48 8.98
CA GLY A 260 -6.39 2.05 8.88
C GLY A 260 -6.87 1.43 10.19
N GLU A 261 -6.27 1.81 11.33
CA GLU A 261 -6.66 1.37 12.66
C GLU A 261 -8.09 1.82 13.01
N GLU A 262 -8.41 3.09 12.80
CA GLU A 262 -9.75 3.64 13.06
C GLU A 262 -10.81 2.98 12.16
N MET A 263 -10.51 2.79 10.87
CA MET A 263 -11.41 2.08 9.96
C MET A 263 -11.62 0.62 10.38
N GLY A 264 -10.57 -0.04 10.88
CA GLY A 264 -10.63 -1.40 11.42
C GLY A 264 -11.57 -1.49 12.63
N LEU A 265 -11.43 -0.59 13.59
CA LEU A 265 -12.31 -0.52 14.77
C LEU A 265 -13.79 -0.31 14.39
N ARG A 266 -14.06 0.57 13.43
CA ARG A 266 -15.43 0.80 12.93
C ARG A 266 -15.97 -0.40 12.18
N ALA A 267 -15.13 -1.10 11.43
CA ALA A 267 -15.49 -2.33 10.73
C ALA A 267 -15.88 -3.44 11.72
N GLU A 268 -15.11 -3.63 12.79
CA GLU A 268 -15.42 -4.60 13.86
C GLU A 268 -16.73 -4.25 14.57
N GLY A 269 -16.96 -2.97 14.88
CA GLY A 269 -18.21 -2.49 15.46
C GLY A 269 -19.39 -2.78 14.55
N LEU A 270 -19.28 -2.46 13.25
CA LEU A 270 -20.33 -2.73 12.28
C LEU A 270 -20.64 -4.24 12.18
N LEU A 271 -19.61 -5.08 12.10
CA LEU A 271 -19.82 -6.54 12.02
C LEU A 271 -20.47 -7.10 13.28
N ARG A 272 -20.10 -6.59 14.45
CA ARG A 272 -20.73 -6.97 15.74
C ARG A 272 -22.22 -6.60 15.76
N ASP A 273 -22.57 -5.37 15.36
CA ASP A 273 -23.94 -4.91 15.29
C ASP A 273 -24.75 -5.77 14.30
N MET A 274 -24.20 -6.02 13.12
CA MET A 274 -24.85 -6.87 12.11
C MET A 274 -25.08 -8.28 12.63
N ARG A 275 -24.14 -8.84 13.41
CA ARG A 275 -24.29 -10.17 14.01
C ARG A 275 -25.36 -10.20 15.09
N GLN A 276 -25.50 -9.13 15.88
CA GLN A 276 -26.57 -9.01 16.90
C GLN A 276 -27.97 -8.91 16.26
N ASP A 277 -28.05 -8.19 15.13
CA ASP A 277 -29.31 -7.98 14.42
C ASP A 277 -29.71 -9.16 13.51
N ALA A 278 -28.76 -10.05 13.21
CA ALA A 278 -28.99 -11.17 12.31
C ALA A 278 -29.82 -12.29 12.96
N PHE A 279 -30.69 -12.87 12.16
CA PHE A 279 -31.33 -14.13 12.51
C PHE A 279 -30.41 -15.31 12.17
N ILE A 280 -29.84 -15.94 13.19
CA ILE A 280 -28.94 -17.09 13.04
C ILE A 280 -29.64 -18.33 13.64
N GLU A 281 -29.94 -19.29 12.77
CA GLU A 281 -30.60 -20.55 13.15
C GLU A 281 -29.61 -21.72 12.95
N TYR A 282 -29.39 -22.49 14.00
CA TYR A 282 -28.61 -23.73 13.98
C TYR A 282 -29.56 -24.91 13.82
N ARG A 283 -29.30 -25.80 12.86
CA ARG A 283 -30.11 -26.96 12.51
C ARG A 283 -29.44 -28.29 12.84
#